data_1da00c8a3734106dbf1188f00edfbc4e
#
_entry.id   1da00c8a3734106dbf1188f00edfbc4e
#
_cell.length_a   1.000
_cell.length_b   1.000
_cell.length_c   1.000
_cell.angle_alpha   90.00
_cell.angle_beta   90.00
_cell.angle_gamma   90.00
#
_symmetry.space_group_name_H-M   'P 1'
#
loop_
_entity.id
_entity.type
_entity.pdbx_description
1 polymer ?
#
loop_
_entity_poly.entity_id
_entity_poly.type
_entity_poly.pdbx_seq_one_letter_code
_entity_poly.pdbx_strand_id
1 'polypeptide(L)'
;MSVVSTKELAQTFEREVGRPAIVKRRFVCVLADGTLQNDPATELEILAAVFNTTTGVIASSAIFGEPHPRLAAWKLRKFWINEGFEGSPYHVEVVLEYGVVRDEEFVTPTSRPTVWSFEGSSGEFPALRYFDGSGNGTTYPLTNSAFDFYPGLMTTESVVLMKVTQNFSTFPSSWYAANNSVNDATYFGCAAHTIRVAGIDTTYEYEEFGGSVVKFWQATATLAYRQSGHNLLLPDVGFNFIDGGQKQRAMVFDFQNSEWVPSPNPVGLNGTGGINMTGNAVVLNRRVNPETSFATLFGTPPT
;
A
#
# COMPACT_ATOMS: atom_id res chain seq x y z
N MET A 1 47.88 -9.81 -6.82
CA MET A 1 48.13 -10.41 -5.50
C MET A 1 47.49 -11.78 -5.49
N SER A 2 48.14 -12.83 -5.01
CA SER A 2 47.51 -14.16 -4.99
C SER A 2 47.32 -14.64 -3.55
N VAL A 3 46.16 -15.19 -3.27
CA VAL A 3 45.89 -15.90 -2.02
C VAL A 3 46.48 -17.30 -2.14
N VAL A 4 47.42 -17.62 -1.26
CA VAL A 4 48.15 -18.90 -1.26
C VAL A 4 47.34 -20.00 -0.58
N SER A 5 46.64 -19.66 0.49
CA SER A 5 45.77 -20.59 1.23
C SER A 5 44.68 -19.88 1.99
N THR A 6 43.57 -20.59 2.22
CA THR A 6 42.45 -20.12 3.00
C THR A 6 42.07 -21.18 4.03
N LYS A 7 41.90 -20.79 5.30
CA LYS A 7 41.50 -21.69 6.38
C LYS A 7 40.32 -21.09 7.13
N GLU A 8 39.21 -21.84 7.24
CA GLU A 8 38.11 -21.47 8.08
C GLU A 8 38.43 -21.72 9.55
N LEU A 9 38.20 -20.71 10.38
CA LEU A 9 38.29 -20.79 11.83
C LEU A 9 36.95 -21.27 12.42
N ALA A 10 36.90 -21.44 13.75
CA ALA A 10 35.66 -21.80 14.43
C ALA A 10 34.59 -20.74 14.19
N GLN A 11 33.37 -21.21 13.87
CA GLN A 11 32.19 -20.33 13.72
C GLN A 11 31.71 -19.82 15.08
N THR A 12 31.30 -18.58 15.13
CA THR A 12 30.64 -18.02 16.32
C THR A 12 29.17 -17.78 16.05
N PHE A 13 28.34 -18.17 17.01
CA PHE A 13 26.91 -17.95 16.96
C PHE A 13 26.55 -16.92 18.04
N GLU A 14 26.02 -15.78 17.62
CA GLU A 14 25.63 -14.70 18.53
C GLU A 14 24.10 -14.61 18.54
N ARG A 15 23.53 -14.68 19.74
CA ARG A 15 22.09 -14.51 19.95
C ARG A 15 21.86 -13.57 21.14
N GLU A 16 21.23 -12.45 20.87
CA GLU A 16 20.83 -11.47 21.86
C GLU A 16 19.30 -11.42 21.93
N VAL A 17 18.74 -11.30 23.15
CA VAL A 17 17.29 -11.20 23.32
C VAL A 17 16.78 -9.93 22.65
N GLY A 18 15.77 -10.07 21.78
CA GLY A 18 15.19 -8.96 21.04
C GLY A 18 15.94 -8.56 19.76
N ARG A 19 17.02 -9.26 19.42
CA ARG A 19 17.74 -9.05 18.14
C ARG A 19 17.74 -10.32 17.30
N PRO A 20 17.78 -10.19 15.96
CA PRO A 20 17.97 -11.34 15.08
C PRO A 20 19.28 -12.05 15.44
N ALA A 21 19.24 -13.38 15.49
CA ALA A 21 20.46 -14.15 15.69
C ALA A 21 21.39 -13.97 14.46
N ILE A 22 22.69 -13.93 14.71
CA ILE A 22 23.73 -13.82 13.68
C ILE A 22 24.75 -14.95 13.83
N VAL A 23 25.29 -15.39 12.68
CA VAL A 23 26.40 -16.34 12.63
C VAL A 23 27.56 -15.67 11.92
N LYS A 24 28.73 -15.70 12.53
CA LYS A 24 29.95 -15.20 11.90
C LYS A 24 30.85 -16.38 11.52
N ARG A 25 31.19 -16.47 10.24
CA ARG A 25 32.24 -17.36 9.73
C ARG A 25 33.51 -16.54 9.58
N ARG A 26 34.61 -17.06 10.07
CA ARG A 26 35.90 -16.38 10.05
C ARG A 26 36.87 -17.21 9.24
N PHE A 27 37.61 -16.58 8.37
CA PHE A 27 38.62 -17.20 7.53
C PHE A 27 39.96 -16.47 7.72
N VAL A 28 41.00 -17.21 7.69
CA VAL A 28 42.35 -16.63 7.56
C VAL A 28 42.85 -16.95 6.16
N CYS A 29 43.19 -15.92 5.43
CA CYS A 29 43.78 -16.01 4.11
C CYS A 29 45.30 -15.66 4.21
N VAL A 30 46.14 -16.47 3.62
CA VAL A 30 47.60 -16.22 3.53
C VAL A 30 47.87 -15.59 2.18
N LEU A 31 48.51 -14.42 2.20
CA LEU A 31 48.89 -13.67 1.00
C LEU A 31 50.32 -13.98 0.58
N ALA A 32 50.61 -14.00 -0.72
CA ALA A 32 51.91 -14.33 -1.26
C ALA A 32 52.98 -13.27 -0.95
N ASP A 33 52.61 -12.01 -0.87
CA ASP A 33 53.53 -10.85 -0.83
C ASP A 33 53.35 -9.94 0.41
N GLY A 34 52.51 -10.31 1.35
CA GLY A 34 52.43 -9.68 2.66
C GLY A 34 51.91 -8.22 2.68
N THR A 35 51.44 -7.69 1.57
CA THR A 35 50.88 -6.35 1.51
C THR A 35 49.44 -6.39 1.00
N LEU A 36 48.51 -6.01 1.86
CA LEU A 36 47.15 -5.64 1.43
C LEU A 36 47.27 -4.25 0.82
N GLN A 37 47.12 -4.20 -0.49
CA GLN A 37 46.79 -2.92 -1.10
C GLN A 37 45.29 -2.69 -0.86
N ASN A 38 44.95 -1.57 -0.23
CA ASN A 38 43.58 -1.11 -0.04
C ASN A 38 42.93 -0.74 -1.38
N ASP A 39 42.85 -1.73 -2.26
CA ASP A 39 42.24 -1.58 -3.56
C ASP A 39 41.11 -2.61 -3.70
N PRO A 40 39.99 -2.24 -4.32
CA PRO A 40 38.84 -3.13 -4.51
C PRO A 40 39.16 -4.43 -5.25
N ALA A 41 40.18 -4.46 -6.09
CA ALA A 41 40.57 -5.67 -6.83
C ALA A 41 41.16 -6.73 -5.89
N THR A 42 41.93 -6.30 -4.90
CA THR A 42 42.50 -7.21 -3.88
C THR A 42 41.43 -7.81 -2.98
N GLU A 43 40.44 -7.01 -2.57
CA GLU A 43 39.28 -7.52 -1.83
C GLU A 43 38.54 -8.60 -2.62
N LEU A 44 38.30 -8.38 -3.91
CA LEU A 44 37.61 -9.33 -4.78
C LEU A 44 38.37 -10.66 -4.95
N GLU A 45 39.70 -10.64 -5.01
CA GLU A 45 40.51 -11.85 -5.06
C GLU A 45 40.46 -12.64 -3.74
N ILE A 46 40.51 -11.94 -2.60
CA ILE A 46 40.39 -12.56 -1.27
C ILE A 46 39.00 -13.21 -1.09
N LEU A 47 37.96 -12.50 -1.47
CA LEU A 47 36.58 -13.04 -1.41
C LEU A 47 36.41 -14.23 -2.35
N ALA A 48 36.98 -14.19 -3.55
CA ALA A 48 36.95 -15.31 -4.48
C ALA A 48 37.60 -16.56 -3.89
N ALA A 49 38.73 -16.40 -3.19
CA ALA A 49 39.41 -17.49 -2.50
C ALA A 49 38.57 -18.06 -1.32
N VAL A 50 37.90 -17.20 -0.54
CA VAL A 50 37.04 -17.62 0.58
C VAL A 50 35.82 -18.40 0.08
N PHE A 51 35.24 -17.98 -1.02
CA PHE A 51 34.07 -18.65 -1.63
C PHE A 51 34.44 -19.81 -2.57
N ASN A 52 35.76 -20.10 -2.71
CA ASN A 52 36.27 -21.18 -3.53
C ASN A 52 35.74 -21.18 -4.97
N THR A 53 35.73 -20.01 -5.61
CA THR A 53 35.25 -19.87 -6.97
C THR A 53 36.33 -20.21 -7.98
N THR A 54 35.96 -20.94 -9.01
CA THR A 54 36.87 -21.33 -10.12
C THR A 54 37.19 -20.16 -11.06
N THR A 55 36.53 -19.04 -10.94
CA THR A 55 36.65 -17.88 -11.85
C THR A 55 37.61 -16.79 -11.36
N GLY A 56 38.19 -16.93 -10.16
CA GLY A 56 39.26 -16.05 -9.66
C GLY A 56 38.84 -14.65 -9.22
N VAL A 57 37.65 -14.17 -9.57
CA VAL A 57 37.11 -12.86 -9.16
C VAL A 57 35.62 -12.97 -8.93
N ILE A 58 35.16 -12.53 -7.77
CA ILE A 58 33.71 -12.35 -7.48
C ILE A 58 33.45 -10.86 -7.23
N ALA A 59 32.47 -10.27 -7.91
CA ALA A 59 32.02 -8.95 -7.56
C ALA A 59 31.42 -8.97 -6.14
N SER A 60 31.75 -8.00 -5.29
CA SER A 60 31.23 -7.91 -3.91
C SER A 60 29.71 -7.95 -3.86
N SER A 61 29.04 -7.35 -4.86
CA SER A 61 27.59 -7.40 -5.03
C SER A 61 27.02 -8.80 -5.28
N ALA A 62 27.81 -9.73 -5.82
CA ALA A 62 27.34 -11.08 -6.15
C ALA A 62 27.35 -12.03 -4.94
N ILE A 63 28.02 -11.67 -3.85
CA ILE A 63 28.10 -12.51 -2.64
C ILE A 63 27.08 -12.16 -1.57
N PHE A 64 26.52 -10.96 -1.60
CA PHE A 64 25.42 -10.61 -0.71
C PHE A 64 24.18 -11.44 -1.03
N GLY A 65 23.57 -12.02 0.00
CA GLY A 65 22.46 -12.95 -0.17
C GLY A 65 22.87 -14.41 -0.37
N GLU A 66 24.16 -14.73 -0.51
CA GLU A 66 24.63 -16.11 -0.54
C GLU A 66 24.21 -16.85 0.73
N PRO A 67 23.60 -18.05 0.61
CA PRO A 67 23.15 -18.80 1.75
C PRO A 67 24.32 -19.34 2.59
N HIS A 68 24.16 -19.39 3.89
CA HIS A 68 25.11 -20.06 4.76
C HIS A 68 25.13 -21.57 4.44
N PRO A 69 26.30 -22.22 4.27
CA PRO A 69 26.40 -23.61 3.81
C PRO A 69 25.60 -24.65 4.60
N ARG A 70 25.34 -24.39 5.89
CA ARG A 70 24.60 -25.29 6.77
C ARG A 70 23.21 -24.79 7.16
N LEU A 71 22.91 -23.50 6.92
CA LEU A 71 21.69 -22.83 7.33
C LEU A 71 21.12 -22.05 6.15
N ALA A 72 20.46 -22.74 5.22
CA ALA A 72 20.03 -22.18 3.94
C ALA A 72 19.13 -20.92 4.08
N ALA A 73 18.39 -20.78 5.18
CA ALA A 73 17.59 -19.59 5.46
C ALA A 73 18.42 -18.39 5.94
N TRP A 74 19.70 -18.59 6.19
CA TRP A 74 20.61 -17.54 6.64
C TRP A 74 21.45 -17.07 5.46
N LYS A 75 21.40 -15.78 5.19
CA LYS A 75 22.09 -15.18 4.05
C LYS A 75 23.21 -14.25 4.51
N LEU A 76 24.24 -14.09 3.69
CA LEU A 76 25.35 -13.18 3.94
C LEU A 76 24.81 -11.74 3.93
N ARG A 77 24.98 -11.05 5.04
CA ARG A 77 24.54 -9.67 5.24
C ARG A 77 25.67 -8.67 5.19
N LYS A 78 26.84 -9.09 5.68
CA LYS A 78 27.97 -8.21 5.89
C LYS A 78 29.25 -8.99 5.84
N PHE A 79 30.30 -8.38 5.35
CA PHE A 79 31.66 -8.90 5.49
C PHE A 79 32.61 -7.77 5.82
N TRP A 80 33.76 -8.12 6.36
CA TRP A 80 34.90 -7.22 6.52
C TRP A 80 36.20 -8.01 6.48
N ILE A 81 37.25 -7.31 6.09
CA ILE A 81 38.60 -7.85 5.95
C ILE A 81 39.51 -7.10 6.91
N ASN A 82 40.12 -7.82 7.81
CA ASN A 82 41.06 -7.28 8.80
C ASN A 82 42.47 -7.66 8.43
N GLU A 83 43.35 -6.66 8.33
CA GLU A 83 44.75 -6.85 8.07
C GLU A 83 45.52 -7.28 9.33
N GLY A 84 46.69 -7.97 9.14
CA GLY A 84 47.64 -8.24 10.20
C GLY A 84 47.12 -9.22 11.26
N PHE A 85 46.32 -10.20 10.87
CA PHE A 85 45.84 -11.22 11.77
C PHE A 85 46.98 -11.94 12.49
N GLU A 86 46.94 -12.04 13.83
CA GLU A 86 47.98 -12.60 14.69
C GLU A 86 49.36 -11.91 14.52
N GLY A 87 49.38 -10.63 14.13
CA GLY A 87 50.59 -9.84 13.99
C GLY A 87 51.42 -10.15 12.73
N SER A 88 50.92 -10.96 11.83
CA SER A 88 51.55 -11.28 10.57
C SER A 88 51.00 -10.43 9.43
N PRO A 89 51.86 -9.70 8.68
CA PRO A 89 51.40 -8.93 7.51
C PRO A 89 50.96 -9.82 6.35
N TYR A 90 51.27 -11.10 6.40
CA TYR A 90 50.85 -12.08 5.38
C TYR A 90 49.48 -12.70 5.66
N HIS A 91 48.93 -12.48 6.84
CA HIS A 91 47.66 -13.06 7.25
C HIS A 91 46.58 -12.01 7.27
N VAL A 92 45.48 -12.31 6.58
CA VAL A 92 44.27 -11.49 6.52
C VAL A 92 43.12 -12.26 7.07
N GLU A 93 42.38 -11.67 7.98
CA GLU A 93 41.14 -12.24 8.47
C GLU A 93 39.97 -11.73 7.65
N VAL A 94 39.17 -12.65 7.15
CA VAL A 94 37.86 -12.35 6.52
C VAL A 94 36.77 -12.82 7.43
N VAL A 95 35.86 -11.93 7.78
CA VAL A 95 34.69 -12.25 8.61
C VAL A 95 33.42 -12.07 7.77
N LEU A 96 32.64 -13.15 7.67
CA LEU A 96 31.36 -13.18 6.99
C LEU A 96 30.23 -13.27 8.01
N GLU A 97 29.34 -12.30 8.02
CA GLU A 97 28.19 -12.27 8.92
C GLU A 97 26.93 -12.71 8.18
N TYR A 98 26.34 -13.78 8.68
CA TYR A 98 25.08 -14.32 8.17
C TYR A 98 23.95 -14.06 9.18
N GLY A 99 22.77 -13.80 8.66
CA GLY A 99 21.56 -13.64 9.48
C GLY A 99 20.33 -14.09 8.73
N VAL A 100 19.25 -14.29 9.47
CA VAL A 100 17.92 -14.44 8.87
C VAL A 100 17.54 -13.08 8.30
N VAL A 101 17.40 -13.02 7.01
CA VAL A 101 17.10 -11.79 6.28
C VAL A 101 15.83 -12.01 5.50
N ARG A 102 15.02 -10.98 5.40
CA ARG A 102 13.91 -10.99 4.47
C ARG A 102 14.51 -10.96 3.05
N ASP A 103 14.00 -11.81 2.16
CA ASP A 103 14.48 -11.89 0.77
C ASP A 103 14.44 -10.52 0.06
N GLU A 104 13.59 -9.63 0.54
CA GLU A 104 13.44 -8.25 0.07
C GLU A 104 14.71 -7.38 0.18
N GLU A 105 15.60 -7.67 1.15
CA GLU A 105 16.86 -6.92 1.33
C GLU A 105 17.88 -7.19 0.22
N PHE A 106 17.72 -8.28 -0.54
CA PHE A 106 18.63 -8.67 -1.65
C PHE A 106 18.03 -8.42 -3.03
N VAL A 107 16.88 -7.79 -3.07
CA VAL A 107 16.22 -7.43 -4.32
C VAL A 107 16.43 -5.94 -4.59
N THR A 108 16.68 -5.60 -5.84
CA THR A 108 16.82 -4.18 -6.21
C THR A 108 15.63 -3.38 -5.71
N PRO A 109 15.81 -2.14 -5.27
CA PRO A 109 14.71 -1.33 -4.70
C PRO A 109 13.43 -1.35 -5.55
N THR A 110 13.58 -1.31 -6.88
CA THR A 110 12.44 -1.30 -7.82
C THR A 110 11.76 -2.66 -8.02
N SER A 111 12.38 -3.75 -7.55
CA SER A 111 11.83 -5.11 -7.64
C SER A 111 11.32 -5.62 -6.29
N ARG A 112 11.37 -4.79 -5.25
CA ARG A 112 10.81 -5.14 -3.95
C ARG A 112 9.30 -5.31 -4.03
N PRO A 113 8.72 -6.28 -3.30
CA PRO A 113 7.29 -6.49 -3.29
C PRO A 113 6.55 -5.27 -2.73
N THR A 114 5.31 -5.12 -3.15
CA THR A 114 4.41 -4.10 -2.62
C THR A 114 4.16 -4.33 -1.13
N VAL A 115 4.28 -3.28 -0.33
CA VAL A 115 4.04 -3.30 1.11
C VAL A 115 2.65 -2.78 1.42
N TRP A 116 1.92 -3.51 2.26
CA TRP A 116 0.57 -3.17 2.69
C TRP A 116 0.54 -2.88 4.18
N SER A 117 -0.19 -1.85 4.56
CA SER A 117 -0.51 -1.56 5.96
C SER A 117 -1.96 -1.10 6.09
N PHE A 118 -2.54 -1.31 7.27
CA PHE A 118 -3.95 -1.04 7.53
C PHE A 118 -4.09 -0.21 8.80
N GLU A 119 -4.96 0.79 8.75
CA GLU A 119 -5.23 1.68 9.86
C GLU A 119 -6.74 1.88 10.00
N GLY A 120 -7.27 1.68 11.20
CA GLY A 120 -8.66 1.99 11.52
C GLY A 120 -8.83 3.49 11.71
N SER A 121 -9.86 4.06 11.11
CA SER A 121 -10.24 5.45 11.26
C SER A 121 -11.77 5.58 11.33
N SER A 122 -12.27 6.77 11.54
CA SER A 122 -13.67 7.11 11.49
C SER A 122 -13.86 8.42 10.73
N GLY A 123 -15.02 8.57 10.10
CA GLY A 123 -15.37 9.79 9.38
C GLY A 123 -16.83 10.16 9.60
N GLU A 124 -17.13 11.43 9.48
CA GLU A 124 -18.51 11.93 9.50
C GLU A 124 -19.07 11.96 8.08
N PHE A 125 -20.27 11.43 7.92
CA PHE A 125 -20.97 11.33 6.64
C PHE A 125 -22.43 11.74 6.79
N PRO A 126 -23.06 12.27 5.74
CA PRO A 126 -24.49 12.56 5.78
C PRO A 126 -25.33 11.33 6.13
N ALA A 127 -26.14 11.43 7.15
CA ALA A 127 -27.05 10.37 7.58
C ALA A 127 -28.29 10.37 6.69
N LEU A 128 -28.30 9.51 5.68
CA LEU A 128 -29.42 9.39 4.74
C LEU A 128 -30.28 8.15 4.97
N ARG A 129 -29.79 7.22 5.80
CA ARG A 129 -30.47 5.96 6.13
C ARG A 129 -30.36 5.65 7.61
N TYR A 130 -31.22 4.82 8.11
CA TYR A 130 -31.15 4.28 9.47
C TYR A 130 -31.28 2.76 9.44
N PHE A 131 -30.90 2.10 10.53
CA PHE A 131 -31.10 0.67 10.70
C PHE A 131 -32.41 0.45 11.45
N ASP A 132 -33.21 -0.50 10.98
CA ASP A 132 -34.42 -0.92 11.69
C ASP A 132 -34.07 -1.69 12.98
N GLY A 133 -35.09 -2.02 13.79
CA GLY A 133 -34.92 -2.76 15.02
C GLY A 133 -34.33 -4.18 14.84
N SER A 134 -34.25 -4.68 13.61
CA SER A 134 -33.63 -5.96 13.25
C SER A 134 -32.19 -5.78 12.72
N GLY A 135 -31.68 -4.55 12.68
CA GLY A 135 -30.34 -4.23 12.20
C GLY A 135 -30.23 -4.16 10.68
N ASN A 136 -31.35 -4.18 9.94
CA ASN A 136 -31.31 -4.03 8.49
C ASN A 136 -31.27 -2.55 8.09
N GLY A 137 -30.38 -2.20 7.16
CA GLY A 137 -30.36 -0.86 6.60
C GLY A 137 -31.63 -0.56 5.81
N THR A 138 -32.27 0.56 6.10
CA THR A 138 -33.50 0.96 5.42
C THR A 138 -33.20 1.48 4.01
N THR A 139 -34.10 1.27 3.09
CA THR A 139 -34.06 1.89 1.74
C THR A 139 -34.61 3.30 1.72
N TYR A 140 -35.28 3.71 2.80
CA TYR A 140 -35.90 5.02 2.92
C TYR A 140 -34.90 6.04 3.52
N PRO A 141 -34.95 7.29 3.07
CA PRO A 141 -34.17 8.35 3.68
C PRO A 141 -34.61 8.59 5.14
N LEU A 142 -33.68 9.10 5.93
CA LEU A 142 -33.97 9.48 7.30
C LEU A 142 -34.84 10.73 7.31
N THR A 143 -36.09 10.55 7.74
CA THR A 143 -37.13 11.60 7.81
C THR A 143 -37.75 11.65 9.21
N ASN A 144 -38.38 12.74 9.55
CA ASN A 144 -39.25 12.82 10.72
C ASN A 144 -40.60 12.07 10.49
N SER A 145 -41.48 12.04 11.48
CA SER A 145 -42.78 11.39 11.39
C SER A 145 -43.72 12.02 10.39
N ALA A 146 -43.44 13.23 9.92
CA ALA A 146 -44.15 13.94 8.86
C ALA A 146 -43.48 13.77 7.48
N PHE A 147 -42.47 12.90 7.39
CA PHE A 147 -41.69 12.62 6.18
C PHE A 147 -40.83 13.79 5.68
N ASP A 148 -40.55 14.78 6.53
CA ASP A 148 -39.56 15.83 6.20
C ASP A 148 -38.13 15.34 6.42
N PHE A 149 -37.24 15.75 5.55
CA PHE A 149 -35.82 15.42 5.65
C PHE A 149 -35.14 16.22 6.75
N TYR A 150 -34.11 15.60 7.35
CA TYR A 150 -33.19 16.27 8.26
C TYR A 150 -31.97 16.78 7.49
N PRO A 151 -31.96 18.04 7.02
CA PRO A 151 -30.79 18.59 6.33
C PRO A 151 -29.60 18.71 7.30
N GLY A 152 -28.44 18.28 6.84
CA GLY A 152 -27.21 18.43 7.60
C GLY A 152 -27.00 17.42 8.74
N LEU A 153 -27.88 16.40 8.87
CA LEU A 153 -27.65 15.34 9.85
C LEU A 153 -26.46 14.48 9.42
N MET A 154 -25.48 14.36 10.30
CA MET A 154 -24.26 13.59 10.09
C MET A 154 -24.23 12.36 10.98
N THR A 155 -23.59 11.31 10.51
CA THR A 155 -23.32 10.09 11.28
C THR A 155 -21.85 9.73 11.17
N THR A 156 -21.32 9.08 12.19
CA THR A 156 -19.96 8.56 12.18
C THR A 156 -19.96 7.14 11.64
N GLU A 157 -19.15 6.89 10.62
CA GLU A 157 -18.93 5.56 10.08
C GLU A 157 -17.46 5.16 10.26
N SER A 158 -17.23 3.87 10.45
CA SER A 158 -15.87 3.32 10.45
C SER A 158 -15.29 3.37 9.04
N VAL A 159 -14.05 3.83 8.94
CA VAL A 159 -13.26 3.85 7.72
C VAL A 159 -11.99 3.06 7.97
N VAL A 160 -11.64 2.16 7.06
CA VAL A 160 -10.34 1.49 7.07
C VAL A 160 -9.46 2.14 6.02
N LEU A 161 -8.33 2.65 6.45
CA LEU A 161 -7.29 3.17 5.57
C LEU A 161 -6.30 2.05 5.27
N MET A 162 -6.18 1.69 4.00
CA MET A 162 -5.19 0.75 3.49
C MET A 162 -4.11 1.57 2.80
N LYS A 163 -2.87 1.41 3.22
CA LYS A 163 -1.73 2.05 2.55
C LYS A 163 -0.99 1.00 1.74
N VAL A 164 -0.76 1.27 0.49
CA VAL A 164 0.01 0.45 -0.43
C VAL A 164 1.23 1.22 -0.87
N THR A 165 2.43 0.67 -0.57
CA THR A 165 3.70 1.30 -0.93
C THR A 165 4.44 0.43 -1.93
N GLN A 166 4.91 1.04 -3.01
CA GLN A 166 5.67 0.39 -4.07
C GLN A 166 6.75 1.32 -4.61
N ASN A 167 7.84 0.72 -5.07
CA ASN A 167 8.95 1.43 -5.70
C ASN A 167 8.87 1.31 -7.22
N PHE A 168 9.15 2.40 -7.93
CA PHE A 168 9.08 2.51 -9.39
C PHE A 168 10.39 3.06 -9.96
N SER A 169 10.81 2.54 -11.11
CA SER A 169 11.95 3.08 -11.85
C SER A 169 11.64 4.42 -12.53
N THR A 170 10.36 4.68 -12.81
CA THR A 170 9.86 5.92 -13.43
C THR A 170 8.75 6.50 -12.57
N PHE A 171 8.43 7.78 -12.78
CA PHE A 171 7.33 8.44 -12.05
C PHE A 171 5.99 7.69 -12.26
N PRO A 172 5.26 7.32 -11.18
CA PRO A 172 4.05 6.50 -11.27
C PRO A 172 2.82 7.29 -11.70
N SER A 173 2.81 7.81 -12.91
CA SER A 173 1.73 8.65 -13.44
C SER A 173 0.36 7.96 -13.45
N SER A 174 0.32 6.65 -13.65
CA SER A 174 -0.92 5.85 -13.61
C SER A 174 -1.59 5.87 -12.23
N TRP A 175 -0.79 5.88 -11.15
CA TRP A 175 -1.32 6.02 -9.80
C TRP A 175 -1.96 7.38 -9.62
N TYR A 176 -1.29 8.46 -10.02
CA TYR A 176 -1.84 9.82 -9.92
C TYR A 176 -3.12 10.00 -10.74
N ALA A 177 -3.20 9.39 -11.93
CA ALA A 177 -4.41 9.40 -12.74
C ALA A 177 -5.61 8.73 -12.04
N ALA A 178 -5.36 7.80 -11.13
CA ALA A 178 -6.38 7.11 -10.35
C ALA A 178 -6.80 7.84 -9.07
N ASN A 179 -6.25 9.00 -8.77
CA ASN A 179 -6.63 9.76 -7.58
C ASN A 179 -8.14 10.06 -7.58
N ASN A 180 -8.80 9.87 -6.42
CA ASN A 180 -10.25 9.91 -6.25
C ASN A 180 -11.04 8.84 -7.00
N SER A 181 -10.42 7.87 -7.69
CA SER A 181 -11.15 6.75 -8.28
C SER A 181 -11.60 5.74 -7.22
N VAL A 182 -12.62 4.96 -7.57
CA VAL A 182 -13.13 3.85 -6.78
C VAL A 182 -12.84 2.52 -7.49
N ASN A 183 -12.79 1.43 -6.71
CA ASN A 183 -12.63 0.09 -7.26
C ASN A 183 -13.82 -0.30 -8.13
N ASP A 184 -13.55 -0.75 -9.36
CA ASP A 184 -14.54 -1.21 -10.34
C ASP A 184 -15.11 -2.60 -10.02
N ALA A 185 -14.35 -3.41 -9.29
CA ALA A 185 -14.66 -4.79 -8.94
C ALA A 185 -14.33 -5.08 -7.47
N THR A 186 -14.65 -6.28 -7.01
CA THR A 186 -14.28 -6.75 -5.67
C THR A 186 -12.76 -6.70 -5.48
N TYR A 187 -12.31 -6.07 -4.40
CA TYR A 187 -10.90 -5.95 -4.04
C TYR A 187 -10.73 -6.11 -2.53
N PHE A 188 -9.79 -6.92 -2.03
CA PHE A 188 -9.69 -7.33 -0.61
C PHE A 188 -11.00 -7.90 -0.02
N GLY A 189 -11.83 -8.56 -0.82
CA GLY A 189 -13.16 -9.02 -0.39
C GLY A 189 -14.20 -7.91 -0.24
N CYS A 190 -13.82 -6.65 -0.41
CA CYS A 190 -14.72 -5.50 -0.39
C CYS A 190 -15.42 -5.33 -1.74
N ALA A 191 -16.70 -5.05 -1.73
CA ALA A 191 -17.50 -4.88 -2.94
C ALA A 191 -17.01 -3.73 -3.83
N ALA A 192 -17.42 -3.71 -5.10
CA ALA A 192 -17.16 -2.58 -5.98
C ALA A 192 -17.68 -1.26 -5.40
N HIS A 193 -16.98 -0.16 -5.65
CA HIS A 193 -17.26 1.21 -5.21
C HIS A 193 -17.17 1.45 -3.69
N THR A 194 -16.61 0.48 -2.92
CA THR A 194 -16.44 0.63 -1.48
C THR A 194 -15.03 1.07 -1.06
N ILE A 195 -14.07 1.03 -1.98
CA ILE A 195 -12.71 1.49 -1.74
C ILE A 195 -12.43 2.67 -2.68
N ARG A 196 -11.87 3.75 -2.16
CA ARG A 196 -11.49 4.94 -2.93
C ARG A 196 -10.03 5.30 -2.70
N VAL A 197 -9.33 5.71 -3.75
CA VAL A 197 -8.00 6.32 -3.63
C VAL A 197 -8.17 7.69 -2.97
N ALA A 198 -7.77 7.80 -1.71
CA ALA A 198 -7.90 9.01 -0.91
C ALA A 198 -6.72 9.97 -1.10
N GLY A 199 -5.55 9.46 -1.48
CA GLY A 199 -4.36 10.26 -1.74
C GLY A 199 -3.21 9.39 -2.22
N ILE A 200 -2.24 10.03 -2.85
CA ILE A 200 -1.02 9.41 -3.34
C ILE A 200 0.14 10.34 -3.02
N ASP A 201 1.10 9.80 -2.29
CA ASP A 201 2.34 10.48 -1.96
C ASP A 201 3.50 9.80 -2.69
N THR A 202 4.45 10.59 -3.20
CA THR A 202 5.65 10.04 -3.83
C THR A 202 6.89 10.79 -3.38
N THR A 203 7.96 10.03 -3.17
CA THR A 203 9.28 10.55 -2.85
C THR A 203 10.28 10.00 -3.86
N TYR A 204 11.21 10.83 -4.31
CA TYR A 204 12.34 10.38 -5.13
C TYR A 204 13.48 10.00 -4.23
N GLU A 205 13.85 8.73 -4.25
CA GLU A 205 14.81 8.13 -3.35
C GLU A 205 16.02 7.60 -4.11
N TYR A 206 17.11 7.39 -3.37
CA TYR A 206 18.29 6.68 -3.87
C TYR A 206 18.82 5.75 -2.78
N GLU A 207 19.29 4.60 -3.20
CA GLU A 207 19.84 3.58 -2.32
C GLU A 207 21.09 2.97 -2.96
N GLU A 208 22.12 2.74 -2.17
CA GLU A 208 23.25 1.96 -2.62
C GLU A 208 22.88 0.48 -2.61
N PHE A 209 22.92 -0.15 -3.77
CA PHE A 209 22.61 -1.55 -3.94
C PHE A 209 23.62 -2.19 -4.90
N GLY A 210 24.31 -3.24 -4.42
CA GLY A 210 25.27 -3.97 -5.24
C GLY A 210 26.45 -3.12 -5.73
N GLY A 211 26.91 -2.15 -4.94
CA GLY A 211 28.02 -1.26 -5.29
C GLY A 211 27.64 -0.16 -6.31
N SER A 212 26.35 0.03 -6.55
CA SER A 212 25.83 1.07 -7.44
C SER A 212 24.71 1.83 -6.78
N VAL A 213 24.58 3.13 -7.09
CA VAL A 213 23.46 3.95 -6.60
C VAL A 213 22.25 3.71 -7.50
N VAL A 214 21.22 3.09 -6.94
CA VAL A 214 19.92 2.90 -7.59
C VAL A 214 19.00 4.04 -7.21
N LYS A 215 18.45 4.71 -8.20
CA LYS A 215 17.48 5.81 -8.04
C LYS A 215 16.10 5.31 -8.38
N PHE A 216 15.09 5.67 -7.57
CA PHE A 216 13.71 5.20 -7.76
C PHE A 216 12.68 6.17 -7.16
N TRP A 217 11.43 6.00 -7.56
CA TRP A 217 10.30 6.67 -6.95
C TRP A 217 9.62 5.71 -5.97
N GLN A 218 9.55 6.08 -4.72
CA GLN A 218 8.70 5.38 -3.76
C GLN A 218 7.34 6.06 -3.74
N ALA A 219 6.29 5.32 -4.05
CA ALA A 219 4.92 5.82 -4.02
C ALA A 219 4.10 5.10 -2.96
N THR A 220 3.31 5.85 -2.22
CA THR A 220 2.35 5.34 -1.24
C THR A 220 0.97 5.84 -1.60
N ALA A 221 0.06 4.92 -1.95
CA ALA A 221 -1.34 5.23 -2.13
C ALA A 221 -2.11 4.93 -0.84
N THR A 222 -2.96 5.86 -0.42
CA THR A 222 -3.90 5.68 0.69
C THR A 222 -5.27 5.36 0.10
N LEU A 223 -5.79 4.18 0.41
CA LEU A 223 -7.07 3.67 -0.03
C LEU A 223 -8.04 3.70 1.16
N ALA A 224 -9.15 4.39 1.03
CA ALA A 224 -10.16 4.49 2.08
C ALA A 224 -11.30 3.51 1.78
N TYR A 225 -11.44 2.49 2.64
CA TYR A 225 -12.59 1.58 2.60
C TYR A 225 -13.73 2.14 3.44
N ARG A 226 -14.92 2.14 2.87
CA ARG A 226 -16.17 2.51 3.53
C ARG A 226 -17.24 1.49 3.16
N GLN A 227 -17.84 0.84 4.16
CA GLN A 227 -18.84 -0.23 3.94
C GLN A 227 -20.06 0.26 3.15
N SER A 228 -20.54 1.48 3.42
CA SER A 228 -21.67 2.09 2.71
C SER A 228 -21.33 2.52 1.26
N GLY A 229 -20.06 2.43 0.86
CA GLY A 229 -19.56 2.85 -0.44
C GLY A 229 -19.30 4.35 -0.55
N HIS A 230 -18.73 4.75 -1.68
CA HIS A 230 -18.38 6.13 -2.01
C HIS A 230 -19.33 6.79 -3.00
N ASN A 231 -20.42 6.11 -3.36
CA ASN A 231 -21.45 6.71 -4.19
C ASN A 231 -22.19 7.78 -3.40
N LEU A 232 -22.64 8.81 -4.10
CA LEU A 232 -23.47 9.84 -3.51
C LEU A 232 -24.92 9.36 -3.42
N LEU A 233 -25.44 9.32 -2.20
CA LEU A 233 -26.83 9.00 -1.93
C LEU A 233 -27.61 10.30 -1.79
N LEU A 234 -28.61 10.52 -2.67
CA LEU A 234 -29.39 11.73 -2.71
C LEU A 234 -30.88 11.38 -2.57
N PRO A 235 -31.61 12.05 -1.67
CA PRO A 235 -33.07 11.95 -1.70
C PRO A 235 -33.59 12.61 -2.98
N ASP A 236 -34.46 11.89 -3.71
CA ASP A 236 -35.10 12.42 -4.92
C ASP A 236 -36.27 13.32 -4.55
N VAL A 237 -35.97 14.58 -4.30
CA VAL A 237 -36.94 15.61 -3.92
C VAL A 237 -36.80 16.84 -4.80
N GLY A 238 -37.90 17.50 -5.06
CA GLY A 238 -37.86 18.68 -5.91
C GLY A 238 -39.10 19.55 -5.80
N PHE A 239 -38.94 20.80 -6.19
CA PHE A 239 -40.08 21.73 -6.36
C PHE A 239 -40.77 21.54 -7.71
N ASN A 240 -40.21 20.71 -8.58
CA ASN A 240 -40.77 20.38 -9.88
C ASN A 240 -40.80 18.86 -10.04
N PHE A 241 -41.75 18.36 -10.81
CA PHE A 241 -41.87 16.96 -11.17
C PHE A 241 -42.10 16.82 -12.69
N ILE A 242 -42.02 15.59 -13.20
CA ILE A 242 -42.31 15.27 -14.59
C ILE A 242 -43.70 14.62 -14.66
N ASP A 243 -44.60 15.20 -15.45
CA ASP A 243 -45.90 14.65 -15.78
C ASP A 243 -46.09 14.68 -17.31
N GLY A 244 -46.49 13.55 -17.89
CA GLY A 244 -46.63 13.44 -19.33
C GLY A 244 -45.38 13.82 -20.13
N GLY A 245 -44.16 13.66 -19.55
CA GLY A 245 -42.91 14.06 -20.16
C GLY A 245 -42.57 15.56 -20.07
N GLN A 246 -43.44 16.32 -19.41
CA GLN A 246 -43.27 17.77 -19.22
C GLN A 246 -42.89 18.09 -17.77
N LYS A 247 -41.99 19.06 -17.61
CA LYS A 247 -41.61 19.59 -16.29
C LYS A 247 -42.65 20.52 -15.77
N GLN A 248 -43.23 20.18 -14.66
CA GLN A 248 -44.28 20.97 -14.00
C GLN A 248 -43.85 21.40 -12.61
N ARG A 249 -44.36 22.53 -12.11
CA ARG A 249 -44.17 23.00 -10.74
C ARG A 249 -45.12 22.23 -9.81
N ALA A 250 -44.63 21.77 -8.68
CA ALA A 250 -45.47 21.22 -7.64
C ALA A 250 -46.36 22.33 -7.05
N MET A 251 -47.67 22.09 -7.00
CA MET A 251 -48.69 23.02 -6.51
C MET A 251 -49.39 22.44 -5.29
N VAL A 252 -49.77 23.29 -4.36
CA VAL A 252 -50.65 22.96 -3.22
C VAL A 252 -51.86 23.85 -3.26
N PHE A 253 -53.00 23.35 -2.77
CA PHE A 253 -54.22 24.15 -2.71
C PHE A 253 -54.18 24.97 -1.42
N ASP A 254 -54.25 26.29 -1.57
CA ASP A 254 -54.41 27.22 -0.45
C ASP A 254 -55.89 27.34 -0.10
N PHE A 255 -56.28 26.72 1.01
CA PHE A 255 -57.68 26.74 1.46
C PHE A 255 -58.14 28.10 1.94
N GLN A 256 -57.23 29.01 2.32
CA GLN A 256 -57.60 30.36 2.76
C GLN A 256 -58.02 31.23 1.60
N ASN A 257 -57.31 31.15 0.49
CA ASN A 257 -57.56 31.95 -0.69
C ASN A 257 -58.30 31.19 -1.80
N SER A 258 -58.58 29.89 -1.58
CA SER A 258 -59.24 28.99 -2.55
C SER A 258 -58.55 28.92 -3.91
N GLU A 259 -57.23 28.92 -3.93
CA GLU A 259 -56.42 28.88 -5.15
C GLU A 259 -55.25 27.86 -5.09
N TRP A 260 -54.77 27.44 -6.26
CA TRP A 260 -53.57 26.64 -6.36
C TRP A 260 -52.32 27.53 -6.34
N VAL A 261 -51.44 27.33 -5.38
CA VAL A 261 -50.21 28.08 -5.24
C VAL A 261 -48.99 27.14 -5.37
N PRO A 262 -47.83 27.64 -5.80
CA PRO A 262 -46.60 26.84 -5.81
C PRO A 262 -46.31 26.27 -4.43
N SER A 263 -46.01 24.98 -4.36
CA SER A 263 -45.66 24.32 -3.10
C SER A 263 -44.46 25.05 -2.45
N PRO A 264 -44.60 25.47 -1.18
CA PRO A 264 -43.46 26.05 -0.44
C PRO A 264 -42.39 25.03 -0.08
N ASN A 265 -42.74 23.73 -0.10
CA ASN A 265 -41.84 22.64 0.24
C ASN A 265 -41.59 21.76 -0.98
N PRO A 266 -40.40 21.11 -1.08
CA PRO A 266 -40.14 20.13 -2.10
C PRO A 266 -41.03 18.90 -1.89
N VAL A 267 -41.41 18.25 -2.99
CA VAL A 267 -42.16 16.98 -2.98
C VAL A 267 -41.24 15.81 -3.23
N GLY A 268 -41.53 14.64 -2.64
CA GLY A 268 -40.82 13.40 -2.91
C GLY A 268 -41.09 12.91 -4.33
N LEU A 269 -40.02 12.49 -5.03
CA LEU A 269 -40.09 11.96 -6.38
C LEU A 269 -39.80 10.44 -6.40
N ASN A 270 -40.18 9.80 -7.48
CA ASN A 270 -40.18 8.35 -7.63
C ASN A 270 -38.96 7.78 -8.33
N GLY A 271 -37.86 8.54 -8.49
CA GLY A 271 -36.64 8.15 -9.19
C GLY A 271 -36.67 8.41 -10.71
N THR A 272 -37.82 8.64 -11.30
CA THR A 272 -38.02 8.99 -12.72
C THR A 272 -38.55 10.43 -12.92
N GLY A 273 -38.66 11.16 -11.83
CA GLY A 273 -39.11 12.55 -11.82
C GLY A 273 -40.61 12.75 -11.54
N GLY A 274 -41.44 11.71 -11.54
CA GLY A 274 -42.83 11.79 -11.13
C GLY A 274 -42.99 11.92 -9.62
N ILE A 275 -44.12 12.47 -9.16
CA ILE A 275 -44.41 12.56 -7.72
C ILE A 275 -44.55 11.14 -7.15
N ASN A 276 -43.87 10.90 -6.01
CA ASN A 276 -44.07 9.66 -5.28
C ASN A 276 -45.31 9.74 -4.40
N MET A 277 -46.36 9.07 -4.82
CA MET A 277 -47.66 9.06 -4.15
C MET A 277 -47.62 8.38 -2.77
N THR A 278 -46.59 7.66 -2.43
CA THR A 278 -46.40 7.04 -1.09
C THR A 278 -45.87 8.02 -0.05
N GLY A 279 -45.54 9.25 -0.45
CA GLY A 279 -44.99 10.29 0.45
C GLY A 279 -43.50 10.18 0.71
N ASN A 280 -42.86 9.02 0.44
CA ASN A 280 -41.45 8.81 0.69
C ASN A 280 -40.65 9.08 -0.58
N ALA A 281 -39.60 9.92 -0.50
CA ALA A 281 -38.69 10.11 -1.61
C ALA A 281 -37.81 8.85 -1.81
N VAL A 282 -37.53 8.53 -3.07
CA VAL A 282 -36.56 7.50 -3.43
C VAL A 282 -35.15 8.02 -3.18
N VAL A 283 -34.26 7.17 -2.71
CA VAL A 283 -32.83 7.52 -2.63
C VAL A 283 -32.15 7.18 -3.96
N LEU A 284 -31.66 8.21 -4.63
CA LEU A 284 -30.85 8.07 -5.83
C LEU A 284 -29.42 7.71 -5.43
N ASN A 285 -28.91 6.62 -5.98
CA ASN A 285 -27.51 6.23 -5.84
C ASN A 285 -26.74 6.70 -7.08
N ARG A 286 -25.92 7.73 -6.92
CA ARG A 286 -25.17 8.36 -8.02
C ARG A 286 -23.69 8.09 -7.89
N ARG A 287 -23.07 7.61 -8.96
CA ARG A 287 -21.63 7.48 -9.08
C ARG A 287 -21.04 8.86 -9.38
N VAL A 288 -20.17 9.32 -8.48
CA VAL A 288 -19.52 10.63 -8.60
C VAL A 288 -18.02 10.51 -8.74
N ASN A 289 -17.48 9.31 -8.53
CA ASN A 289 -16.05 9.02 -8.66
C ASN A 289 -15.80 8.19 -9.91
N PRO A 290 -14.69 8.41 -10.64
CA PRO A 290 -14.27 7.52 -11.72
C PRO A 290 -13.98 6.12 -11.19
N GLU A 291 -14.12 5.11 -12.04
CA GLU A 291 -13.83 3.71 -11.71
C GLU A 291 -12.47 3.32 -12.26
N THR A 292 -11.74 2.51 -11.51
CA THR A 292 -10.42 1.99 -11.91
C THR A 292 -10.23 0.58 -11.37
N SER A 293 -9.56 -0.27 -12.14
CA SER A 293 -9.19 -1.61 -11.70
C SER A 293 -8.02 -1.54 -10.70
N PHE A 294 -8.33 -1.73 -9.42
CA PHE A 294 -7.32 -1.71 -8.36
C PHE A 294 -6.37 -2.91 -8.43
N ALA A 295 -6.87 -4.06 -8.91
CA ALA A 295 -6.01 -5.23 -9.12
C ALA A 295 -4.93 -4.96 -10.18
N THR A 296 -5.26 -4.23 -11.24
CA THR A 296 -4.29 -3.83 -12.27
C THR A 296 -3.34 -2.77 -11.76
N LEU A 297 -3.83 -1.84 -10.94
CA LEU A 297 -3.07 -0.66 -10.51
C LEU A 297 -2.14 -0.95 -9.33
N PHE A 298 -2.63 -1.66 -8.32
CA PHE A 298 -1.94 -1.91 -7.05
C PHE A 298 -1.52 -3.38 -6.86
N GLY A 299 -1.83 -4.24 -7.83
CA GLY A 299 -1.54 -5.67 -7.76
C GLY A 299 -2.57 -6.48 -6.97
N THR A 300 -2.29 -7.77 -6.85
CA THR A 300 -3.13 -8.69 -6.07
C THR A 300 -2.86 -8.49 -4.58
N PRO A 301 -3.92 -8.39 -3.76
CA PRO A 301 -3.77 -8.34 -2.31
C PRO A 301 -3.01 -9.56 -1.76
N PRO A 302 -2.24 -9.40 -0.67
CA PRO A 302 -1.69 -10.55 0.05
C PRO A 302 -2.84 -11.42 0.56
N THR A 303 -2.71 -12.75 0.40
CA THR A 303 -3.66 -13.76 0.86
C THR A 303 -3.46 -14.09 2.32
#